data_00141550ed9c3095f1517f3c42c3b08d
#
_entry.id   00141550ed9c3095f1517f3c42c3b08d
#
_cell.length_a   1.000
_cell.length_b   1.000
_cell.length_c   1.000
_cell.angle_alpha   90.00
_cell.angle_beta   90.00
_cell.angle_gamma   90.00
#
_symmetry.space_group_name_H-M   'P 1'
#
loop_
_entity.id
_entity.type
_entity.pdbx_description
1 polymer ?
#
loop_
_entity_poly.entity_id
_entity_poly.type
_entity_poly.pdbx_seq_one_letter_code
_entity_poly.pdbx_strand_id
1 'polypeptide(L)'
;AWLTTAWSLDWPKTKNNSTAQKKELIEILDALKDTGINTVMFQVRPYGDAMYKSSINPWSKELTGTQGKDPGYDPLAFIIQEAHTRGMKVHAWLNPYRVVSSGTDVNVLSSNHLARQNPSLLIENRGGLYYNPDLQEVKDHISNTVGEIVSNYDIDGITFDDYFYPTDYPLPQGEDKDGVVANARREHINQMIRQVRNTIKGIKPEVRFGVSPRGVWKNKMNDSNGSDTGYAKESYYSDYADTVKWVKEGYIDYIIPQVYWEIEHNVAPFKTVTNWWENVVKGTNVDLYIGHTTDKDVVAKEIDTQIQYTKQFSTIKGNSYYNVTSIMNNNQGARDKIKNSIVQTFPFWDIENHWAQNEIIDFANKGYLNGKPDGGFHPQDTITRAEFVKVINRMFGLTMTSGVTFSDVPDGYWAKNEIDIAVTNGVA
;
A
#
# COMPACT_ATOMS: atom_id res chain seq x y z
N ALA A 1 -1.02 6.63 2.50
CA ALA A 1 0.21 7.45 2.56
C ALA A 1 1.24 6.84 3.50
N TRP A 2 2.51 7.10 3.25
CA TRP A 2 3.62 6.63 4.06
C TRP A 2 3.99 7.69 5.10
N LEU A 3 3.96 7.30 6.38
CA LEU A 3 4.31 8.13 7.53
C LEU A 3 5.63 7.62 8.09
N THR A 4 6.71 8.29 7.72
CA THR A 4 8.10 7.93 8.04
C THR A 4 8.51 8.45 9.41
N THR A 5 9.00 7.56 10.26
CA THR A 5 9.51 7.91 11.60
C THR A 5 11.03 7.98 11.67
N ALA A 6 11.71 7.27 10.75
CA ALA A 6 13.17 7.37 10.63
C ALA A 6 13.60 8.81 10.46
N TRP A 7 14.63 9.23 11.24
CA TRP A 7 15.14 10.61 11.30
C TRP A 7 14.08 11.66 11.64
N SER A 8 12.94 11.26 12.19
CA SER A 8 11.77 12.15 12.40
C SER A 8 11.33 12.85 11.10
N LEU A 9 11.43 12.15 9.94
CA LEU A 9 11.19 12.74 8.62
C LEU A 9 9.76 13.27 8.51
N ASP A 10 8.76 12.47 8.86
CA ASP A 10 7.37 12.92 8.90
C ASP A 10 6.92 13.15 10.34
N TRP A 11 7.23 12.22 11.25
CA TRP A 11 6.83 12.24 12.66
C TRP A 11 7.80 11.40 13.51
N PRO A 12 8.01 11.73 14.82
CA PRO A 12 7.56 12.95 15.50
C PRO A 12 8.49 14.13 15.21
N LYS A 13 7.93 15.32 15.08
CA LYS A 13 8.74 16.56 14.98
C LYS A 13 9.21 17.02 16.36
N THR A 14 8.41 16.76 17.39
CA THR A 14 8.72 17.13 18.77
C THR A 14 9.13 15.90 19.56
N LYS A 15 10.37 15.86 20.07
CA LYS A 15 10.87 14.75 20.91
C LYS A 15 10.53 14.96 22.37
N ASN A 16 10.34 13.84 23.12
CA ASN A 16 10.14 13.82 24.57
C ASN A 16 8.92 14.67 25.05
N ASN A 17 7.87 14.74 24.22
CA ASN A 17 6.63 15.45 24.54
C ASN A 17 5.44 14.70 23.94
N SER A 18 4.85 13.80 24.72
CA SER A 18 3.76 12.95 24.26
C SER A 18 2.50 13.74 23.85
N THR A 19 2.21 14.87 24.49
CA THR A 19 1.06 15.72 24.13
C THR A 19 1.25 16.34 22.75
N ALA A 20 2.45 16.89 22.46
CA ALA A 20 2.75 17.44 21.14
C ALA A 20 2.75 16.37 20.06
N GLN A 21 3.34 15.20 20.32
CA GLN A 21 3.39 14.07 19.38
C GLN A 21 1.99 13.57 19.02
N LYS A 22 1.11 13.44 19.99
CA LYS A 22 -0.30 13.06 19.76
C LYS A 22 -1.03 14.10 18.90
N LYS A 23 -0.83 15.38 19.20
CA LYS A 23 -1.41 16.48 18.41
C LYS A 23 -0.93 16.45 16.96
N GLU A 24 0.38 16.27 16.73
CA GLU A 24 0.97 16.13 15.39
C GLU A 24 0.32 14.97 14.62
N LEU A 25 0.11 13.79 15.26
CA LEU A 25 -0.55 12.64 14.60
C LEU A 25 -2.00 12.93 14.23
N ILE A 26 -2.76 13.61 15.10
CA ILE A 26 -4.14 14.02 14.82
C ILE A 26 -4.18 14.94 13.60
N GLU A 27 -3.32 15.98 13.56
CA GLU A 27 -3.24 16.93 12.44
C GLU A 27 -2.90 16.23 11.13
N ILE A 28 -1.97 15.26 11.16
CA ILE A 28 -1.62 14.43 10.00
C ILE A 28 -2.83 13.61 9.53
N LEU A 29 -3.49 12.89 10.44
CA LEU A 29 -4.63 12.03 10.09
C LEU A 29 -5.81 12.85 9.53
N ASP A 30 -6.09 14.01 10.12
CA ASP A 30 -7.14 14.92 9.63
C ASP A 30 -6.84 15.41 8.21
N ALA A 31 -5.60 15.81 7.94
CA ALA A 31 -5.18 16.26 6.61
C ALA A 31 -5.21 15.14 5.57
N LEU A 32 -4.78 13.92 5.94
CA LEU A 32 -4.85 12.76 5.07
C LEU A 32 -6.29 12.37 4.75
N LYS A 33 -7.17 12.38 5.77
CA LYS A 33 -8.59 12.12 5.60
C LYS A 33 -9.24 13.15 4.69
N ASP A 34 -8.96 14.44 4.90
CA ASP A 34 -9.46 15.53 4.03
C ASP A 34 -8.97 15.37 2.56
N THR A 35 -7.79 14.81 2.37
CA THR A 35 -7.24 14.48 1.03
C THR A 35 -7.94 13.27 0.39
N GLY A 36 -8.76 12.50 1.15
CA GLY A 36 -9.40 11.27 0.68
C GLY A 36 -8.51 10.02 0.84
N ILE A 37 -7.36 10.14 1.49
CA ILE A 37 -6.48 9.00 1.79
C ILE A 37 -7.11 8.17 2.91
N ASN A 38 -7.22 6.86 2.68
CA ASN A 38 -7.93 5.94 3.57
C ASN A 38 -7.03 4.97 4.33
N THR A 39 -5.72 5.00 4.09
CA THR A 39 -4.77 4.05 4.71
C THR A 39 -3.45 4.75 5.01
N VAL A 40 -2.92 4.53 6.22
CA VAL A 40 -1.61 5.03 6.67
C VAL A 40 -0.65 3.86 6.82
N MET A 41 0.49 3.91 6.12
CA MET A 41 1.64 3.04 6.34
C MET A 41 2.50 3.69 7.42
N PHE A 42 2.28 3.33 8.69
CA PHE A 42 2.98 3.92 9.83
C PHE A 42 4.27 3.16 10.13
N GLN A 43 5.42 3.84 10.02
CA GLN A 43 6.72 3.21 10.27
C GLN A 43 6.92 2.94 11.77
N VAL A 44 6.71 1.69 12.17
CA VAL A 44 6.77 1.25 13.57
C VAL A 44 8.13 0.71 13.98
N ARG A 45 9.00 0.36 13.01
CA ARG A 45 10.34 -0.22 13.28
C ARG A 45 11.36 0.31 12.28
N PRO A 46 11.92 1.51 12.53
CA PRO A 46 12.89 2.13 11.62
C PRO A 46 14.32 1.57 11.71
N TYR A 47 14.79 1.10 12.91
CA TYR A 47 16.19 0.74 13.17
C TYR A 47 16.35 -0.49 14.09
N GLY A 48 15.51 -1.49 13.98
CA GLY A 48 15.50 -2.60 14.95
C GLY A 48 15.01 -2.16 16.33
N ASP A 49 14.34 -1.05 16.43
CA ASP A 49 13.70 -0.46 17.60
C ASP A 49 12.19 -0.31 17.37
N ALA A 50 11.43 0.23 18.31
CA ALA A 50 9.98 0.22 18.26
C ALA A 50 9.35 1.60 18.51
N MET A 51 8.32 1.93 17.72
CA MET A 51 7.37 3.02 17.96
C MET A 51 6.12 2.54 18.71
N TYR A 52 6.22 1.43 19.42
CA TYR A 52 5.13 0.79 20.16
C TYR A 52 5.69 0.08 21.38
N LYS A 53 4.83 -0.28 22.34
CA LYS A 53 5.24 -1.03 23.53
C LYS A 53 5.61 -2.45 23.13
N SER A 54 6.93 -2.72 23.05
CA SER A 54 7.48 -4.02 22.67
C SER A 54 8.23 -4.68 23.84
N SER A 55 8.11 -6.00 23.92
CA SER A 55 8.92 -6.84 24.80
C SER A 55 10.21 -7.31 24.11
N ILE A 56 10.31 -7.14 22.80
CA ILE A 56 11.39 -7.64 21.93
C ILE A 56 12.37 -6.53 21.56
N ASN A 57 11.86 -5.36 21.19
CA ASN A 57 12.65 -4.24 20.68
C ASN A 57 12.64 -3.06 21.65
N PRO A 58 13.74 -2.30 21.81
CA PRO A 58 13.74 -1.09 22.63
C PRO A 58 12.90 0.02 22.00
N TRP A 59 12.41 0.95 22.80
CA TRP A 59 11.78 2.18 22.31
C TRP A 59 12.71 2.95 21.35
N SER A 60 12.17 3.46 20.27
CA SER A 60 12.95 4.25 19.31
C SER A 60 13.40 5.58 19.91
N LYS A 61 14.66 5.96 19.58
CA LYS A 61 15.22 7.27 19.96
C LYS A 61 14.45 8.45 19.37
N GLU A 62 13.71 8.22 18.29
CA GLU A 62 12.97 9.30 17.65
C GLU A 62 11.84 9.83 18.53
N LEU A 63 11.31 9.03 19.47
CA LEU A 63 10.26 9.44 20.40
C LEU A 63 10.76 10.38 21.50
N THR A 64 11.94 10.10 22.06
CA THR A 64 12.42 10.79 23.26
C THR A 64 13.79 11.44 23.12
N GLY A 65 14.50 11.15 22.01
CA GLY A 65 15.92 11.50 21.82
C GLY A 65 16.88 10.44 22.37
N THR A 66 16.40 9.45 23.13
CA THR A 66 17.21 8.39 23.73
C THR A 66 16.57 7.02 23.46
N GLN A 67 17.28 6.12 22.80
CA GLN A 67 16.78 4.76 22.53
C GLN A 67 16.59 3.98 23.85
N GLY A 68 15.48 3.25 23.94
CA GLY A 68 15.10 2.49 25.13
C GLY A 68 14.33 3.31 26.19
N LYS A 69 14.26 4.64 26.06
CA LYS A 69 13.50 5.47 27.00
C LYS A 69 12.02 5.46 26.64
N ASP A 70 11.17 5.09 27.59
CA ASP A 70 9.71 5.07 27.48
C ASP A 70 9.17 6.51 27.21
N PRO A 71 8.37 6.73 26.14
CA PRO A 71 7.76 8.03 25.85
C PRO A 71 6.54 8.35 26.74
N GLY A 72 6.11 7.43 27.61
CA GLY A 72 4.94 7.60 28.50
C GLY A 72 3.60 7.36 27.81
N TYR A 73 3.58 6.81 26.61
CA TYR A 73 2.37 6.38 25.90
C TYR A 73 2.76 5.39 24.78
N ASP A 74 1.75 4.75 24.17
CA ASP A 74 1.94 3.85 23.05
C ASP A 74 1.52 4.53 21.73
N PRO A 75 2.48 4.95 20.89
CA PRO A 75 2.17 5.60 19.62
C PRO A 75 1.36 4.75 18.65
N LEU A 76 1.64 3.43 18.56
CA LEU A 76 0.92 2.54 17.64
C LEU A 76 -0.53 2.36 18.09
N ALA A 77 -0.77 2.12 19.37
CA ALA A 77 -2.13 2.04 19.91
C ALA A 77 -2.90 3.34 19.67
N PHE A 78 -2.23 4.49 19.87
CA PHE A 78 -2.83 5.80 19.67
C PHE A 78 -3.22 6.05 18.21
N ILE A 79 -2.30 5.83 17.26
CA ILE A 79 -2.60 6.07 15.82
C ILE A 79 -3.68 5.13 15.30
N ILE A 80 -3.73 3.87 15.75
CA ILE A 80 -4.78 2.92 15.37
C ILE A 80 -6.15 3.46 15.81
N GLN A 81 -6.28 3.84 17.08
CA GLN A 81 -7.53 4.40 17.61
C GLN A 81 -7.97 5.62 16.80
N GLU A 82 -7.08 6.59 16.60
CA GLU A 82 -7.38 7.84 15.89
C GLU A 82 -7.68 7.61 14.40
N ALA A 83 -6.97 6.71 13.73
CA ALA A 83 -7.23 6.38 12.34
C ALA A 83 -8.58 5.65 12.17
N HIS A 84 -8.86 4.64 13.01
CA HIS A 84 -10.12 3.88 12.93
C HIS A 84 -11.34 4.75 13.20
N THR A 85 -11.28 5.72 14.14
CA THR A 85 -12.37 6.68 14.35
C THR A 85 -12.66 7.56 13.14
N ARG A 86 -11.67 7.72 12.24
CA ARG A 86 -11.80 8.43 10.96
C ARG A 86 -12.16 7.51 9.79
N GLY A 87 -12.37 6.20 10.04
CA GLY A 87 -12.60 5.20 9.00
C GLY A 87 -11.36 4.96 8.12
N MET A 88 -10.16 5.20 8.67
CA MET A 88 -8.88 4.96 8.00
C MET A 88 -8.24 3.67 8.52
N LYS A 89 -7.49 2.99 7.66
CA LYS A 89 -6.71 1.78 8.00
C LYS A 89 -5.29 2.13 8.41
N VAL A 90 -4.70 1.29 9.27
CA VAL A 90 -3.31 1.39 9.69
C VAL A 90 -2.56 0.11 9.34
N HIS A 91 -1.55 0.24 8.48
CA HIS A 91 -0.58 -0.82 8.25
C HIS A 91 0.71 -0.49 8.99
N ALA A 92 1.17 -1.43 9.82
CA ALA A 92 2.45 -1.29 10.50
C ALA A 92 3.58 -1.53 9.49
N TRP A 93 4.39 -0.48 9.26
CA TRP A 93 5.53 -0.54 8.34
C TRP A 93 6.82 -0.82 9.11
N LEU A 94 7.53 -1.87 8.72
CA LEU A 94 8.81 -2.25 9.28
C LEU A 94 9.91 -2.19 8.22
N ASN A 95 11.09 -1.70 8.63
CA ASN A 95 12.35 -1.99 7.94
C ASN A 95 12.94 -3.24 8.61
N PRO A 96 12.98 -4.40 7.93
CA PRO A 96 13.29 -5.67 8.62
C PRO A 96 14.74 -5.79 9.08
N TYR A 97 15.72 -5.22 8.36
CA TYR A 97 17.13 -5.52 8.60
C TYR A 97 17.99 -4.35 9.09
N ARG A 98 17.56 -3.10 8.89
CA ARG A 98 18.36 -1.94 9.25
C ARG A 98 18.48 -1.77 10.76
N VAL A 99 19.73 -1.60 11.26
CA VAL A 99 20.05 -1.39 12.67
C VAL A 99 20.65 -0.01 12.90
N VAL A 100 21.71 0.34 12.16
CA VAL A 100 22.35 1.66 12.19
C VAL A 100 22.58 2.11 10.76
N SER A 101 22.07 3.27 10.38
CA SER A 101 22.19 3.80 9.02
C SER A 101 23.56 4.46 8.75
N SER A 102 24.26 4.90 9.79
CA SER A 102 25.59 5.51 9.70
C SER A 102 26.37 5.26 10.99
N GLY A 103 27.56 4.73 10.85
CA GLY A 103 28.40 4.26 11.94
C GLY A 103 28.28 2.76 12.19
N THR A 104 29.33 2.17 12.79
CA THR A 104 29.42 0.72 13.04
C THR A 104 29.62 0.39 14.53
N ASP A 105 29.52 1.40 15.41
CA ASP A 105 29.64 1.21 16.85
C ASP A 105 28.28 0.77 17.43
N VAL A 106 28.19 -0.48 17.86
CA VAL A 106 27.00 -1.04 18.51
C VAL A 106 26.73 -0.43 19.89
N ASN A 107 27.71 0.25 20.51
CA ASN A 107 27.54 0.85 21.84
C ASN A 107 26.65 2.10 21.81
N VAL A 108 26.38 2.67 20.65
CA VAL A 108 25.40 3.76 20.48
C VAL A 108 23.96 3.26 20.68
N LEU A 109 23.72 1.95 20.60
CA LEU A 109 22.43 1.33 20.82
C LEU A 109 22.15 1.15 22.32
N SER A 110 20.89 1.11 22.72
CA SER A 110 20.50 0.82 24.10
C SER A 110 20.98 -0.59 24.53
N SER A 111 21.22 -0.79 25.82
CA SER A 111 21.77 -2.05 26.36
C SER A 111 20.88 -3.27 26.12
N ASN A 112 19.60 -3.05 25.95
CA ASN A 112 18.61 -4.11 25.64
C ASN A 112 18.35 -4.30 24.13
N HIS A 113 19.09 -3.61 23.25
CA HIS A 113 18.98 -3.82 21.82
C HIS A 113 19.66 -5.12 21.40
N LEU A 114 18.98 -6.01 20.67
CA LEU A 114 19.51 -7.33 20.28
C LEU A 114 20.87 -7.22 19.56
N ALA A 115 21.03 -6.28 18.65
CA ALA A 115 22.28 -6.07 17.92
C ALA A 115 23.46 -5.65 18.82
N ARG A 116 23.20 -4.97 19.95
CA ARG A 116 24.23 -4.65 20.95
C ARG A 116 24.54 -5.88 21.82
N GLN A 117 23.53 -6.65 22.17
CA GLN A 117 23.69 -7.88 22.96
C GLN A 117 24.38 -8.99 22.19
N ASN A 118 24.10 -9.09 20.88
CA ASN A 118 24.68 -10.11 20.00
C ASN A 118 25.16 -9.50 18.67
N PRO A 119 26.34 -8.86 18.64
CA PRO A 119 26.89 -8.26 17.41
C PRO A 119 27.20 -9.28 16.29
N SER A 120 27.28 -10.58 16.59
CA SER A 120 27.50 -11.62 15.58
C SER A 120 26.33 -11.79 14.60
N LEU A 121 25.16 -11.21 14.94
CA LEU A 121 23.98 -11.17 14.06
C LEU A 121 24.07 -10.11 12.94
N LEU A 122 25.15 -9.33 12.92
CA LEU A 122 25.26 -8.15 12.06
C LEU A 122 26.19 -8.38 10.88
N ILE A 123 25.87 -7.67 9.80
CA ILE A 123 26.76 -7.39 8.68
C ILE A 123 26.92 -5.89 8.52
N GLU A 124 28.09 -5.49 8.06
CA GLU A 124 28.40 -4.09 7.73
C GLU A 124 28.26 -3.87 6.23
N ASN A 125 27.64 -2.76 5.83
CA ASN A 125 27.66 -2.29 4.44
C ASN A 125 27.67 -0.76 4.39
N ARG A 126 28.59 -0.18 3.62
CA ARG A 126 28.68 1.27 3.38
C ARG A 126 28.64 2.12 4.66
N GLY A 127 29.29 1.61 5.72
CA GLY A 127 29.38 2.28 7.01
C GLY A 127 28.09 2.28 7.84
N GLY A 128 27.19 1.37 7.57
CA GLY A 128 25.99 1.07 8.38
C GLY A 128 25.97 -0.37 8.86
N LEU A 129 25.15 -0.65 9.88
CA LEU A 129 24.96 -1.98 10.44
C LEU A 129 23.56 -2.51 10.11
N TYR A 130 23.52 -3.76 9.71
CA TYR A 130 22.29 -4.47 9.32
C TYR A 130 22.28 -5.85 9.97
N TYR A 131 21.10 -6.36 10.33
CA TYR A 131 20.95 -7.76 10.65
C TYR A 131 21.31 -8.63 9.43
N ASN A 132 22.04 -9.72 9.66
CA ASN A 132 22.47 -10.64 8.60
C ASN A 132 21.30 -11.51 8.13
N PRO A 133 20.79 -11.36 6.89
CA PRO A 133 19.66 -12.14 6.41
C PRO A 133 19.92 -13.65 6.27
N ASP A 134 21.20 -14.07 6.24
CA ASP A 134 21.57 -15.49 6.16
C ASP A 134 21.20 -16.28 7.41
N LEU A 135 21.13 -15.60 8.57
CA LEU A 135 20.98 -16.24 9.87
C LEU A 135 19.52 -16.55 10.17
N GLN A 136 19.24 -17.78 10.60
CA GLN A 136 17.89 -18.19 11.02
C GLN A 136 17.42 -17.38 12.25
N GLU A 137 18.31 -17.10 13.19
CA GLU A 137 18.01 -16.30 14.39
C GLU A 137 17.49 -14.90 14.02
N VAL A 138 18.02 -14.28 12.95
CA VAL A 138 17.56 -13.00 12.45
C VAL A 138 16.15 -13.11 11.83
N LYS A 139 15.89 -14.17 11.05
CA LYS A 139 14.56 -14.43 10.49
C LYS A 139 13.53 -14.66 11.60
N ASP A 140 13.91 -15.39 12.63
CA ASP A 140 13.07 -15.64 13.80
C ASP A 140 12.78 -14.35 14.58
N HIS A 141 13.81 -13.51 14.79
CA HIS A 141 13.64 -12.21 15.46
C HIS A 141 12.66 -11.30 14.69
N ILE A 142 12.78 -11.21 13.36
CA ILE A 142 11.86 -10.43 12.52
C ILE A 142 10.42 -10.99 12.61
N SER A 143 10.30 -12.31 12.49
CA SER A 143 9.01 -13.00 12.55
C SER A 143 8.34 -12.85 13.92
N ASN A 144 9.09 -12.95 15.01
CA ASN A 144 8.60 -12.74 16.38
C ASN A 144 8.19 -11.29 16.61
N THR A 145 8.94 -10.32 16.07
CA THR A 145 8.58 -8.90 16.11
C THR A 145 7.23 -8.66 15.42
N VAL A 146 7.04 -9.22 14.23
CA VAL A 146 5.75 -9.12 13.51
C VAL A 146 4.65 -9.83 14.29
N GLY A 147 4.93 -11.01 14.83
CA GLY A 147 3.98 -11.76 15.67
C GLY A 147 3.53 -10.98 16.90
N GLU A 148 4.44 -10.27 17.58
CA GLU A 148 4.12 -9.38 18.70
C GLU A 148 3.17 -8.26 18.29
N ILE A 149 3.42 -7.59 17.14
CA ILE A 149 2.56 -6.53 16.64
C ILE A 149 1.17 -7.07 16.31
N VAL A 150 1.08 -8.15 15.54
CA VAL A 150 -0.20 -8.74 15.12
C VAL A 150 -1.02 -9.24 16.32
N SER A 151 -0.36 -9.80 17.33
CA SER A 151 -1.05 -10.30 18.54
C SER A 151 -1.62 -9.18 19.40
N ASN A 152 -0.89 -8.08 19.55
CA ASN A 152 -1.18 -7.06 20.55
C ASN A 152 -1.95 -5.84 20.01
N TYR A 153 -1.99 -5.65 18.68
CA TYR A 153 -2.59 -4.45 18.07
C TYR A 153 -3.64 -4.80 17.04
N ASP A 154 -4.64 -3.93 16.93
CA ASP A 154 -5.71 -4.04 15.93
C ASP A 154 -5.30 -3.34 14.61
N ILE A 155 -4.19 -3.83 14.01
CA ILE A 155 -3.72 -3.34 12.72
C ILE A 155 -4.43 -4.00 11.55
N ASP A 156 -4.56 -3.28 10.43
CA ASP A 156 -5.15 -3.80 9.19
C ASP A 156 -4.13 -4.55 8.33
N GLY A 157 -2.86 -4.29 8.53
CA GLY A 157 -1.79 -4.96 7.79
C GLY A 157 -0.37 -4.73 8.32
N ILE A 158 0.53 -5.54 7.78
CA ILE A 158 1.98 -5.41 7.92
C ILE A 158 2.54 -5.06 6.53
N THR A 159 3.51 -4.14 6.48
CA THR A 159 4.19 -3.76 5.24
C THR A 159 5.69 -3.71 5.45
N PHE A 160 6.46 -4.31 4.55
CA PHE A 160 7.90 -4.08 4.45
C PHE A 160 8.20 -3.13 3.29
N ASP A 161 9.29 -2.36 3.41
CA ASP A 161 9.79 -1.48 2.36
C ASP A 161 10.74 -2.22 1.38
N ASP A 162 11.69 -1.50 0.76
CA ASP A 162 12.64 -2.04 -0.21
C ASP A 162 14.01 -2.44 0.39
N TYR A 163 14.16 -2.35 1.72
CA TYR A 163 15.43 -2.65 2.39
C TYR A 163 15.48 -4.10 2.89
N PHE A 164 15.89 -5.02 2.00
CA PHE A 164 16.11 -6.44 2.34
C PHE A 164 17.60 -6.66 2.64
N TYR A 165 18.39 -7.26 1.74
CA TYR A 165 19.82 -7.15 1.88
C TYR A 165 20.24 -5.69 1.77
N PRO A 166 21.34 -5.27 2.46
CA PRO A 166 21.88 -3.92 2.24
C PRO A 166 22.16 -3.71 0.76
N THR A 167 21.66 -2.61 0.21
CA THR A 167 21.71 -2.35 -1.24
C THR A 167 23.12 -2.49 -1.80
N ASP A 168 23.23 -3.26 -2.88
CA ASP A 168 24.48 -3.60 -3.54
C ASP A 168 25.51 -4.27 -2.58
N TYR A 169 25.03 -5.09 -1.63
CA TYR A 169 25.93 -5.87 -0.76
C TYR A 169 26.81 -6.78 -1.60
N PRO A 170 28.15 -6.67 -1.46
CA PRO A 170 29.07 -7.27 -2.42
C PRO A 170 28.99 -8.78 -2.42
N LEU A 171 29.09 -9.36 -3.62
CA LEU A 171 29.34 -10.79 -3.79
C LEU A 171 30.84 -11.08 -3.52
N PRO A 172 31.17 -12.30 -3.07
CA PRO A 172 32.56 -12.74 -3.02
C PRO A 172 33.24 -12.61 -4.39
N GLN A 173 34.55 -12.44 -4.38
CA GLN A 173 35.32 -12.31 -5.62
C GLN A 173 35.12 -13.54 -6.52
N GLY A 174 34.77 -13.32 -7.78
CA GLY A 174 34.56 -14.37 -8.78
C GLY A 174 33.15 -14.95 -8.81
N GLU A 175 32.25 -14.54 -7.89
CA GLU A 175 30.85 -14.98 -7.90
C GLU A 175 30.00 -14.18 -8.90
N ASP A 176 29.12 -14.90 -9.57
CA ASP A 176 28.17 -14.32 -10.53
C ASP A 176 26.89 -13.83 -9.81
N LYS A 177 26.28 -12.76 -10.34
CA LYS A 177 25.01 -12.22 -9.81
C LYS A 177 23.83 -13.19 -9.91
N ASP A 178 23.93 -14.23 -10.73
CA ASP A 178 22.98 -15.33 -10.86
C ASP A 178 23.57 -16.66 -10.35
N GLY A 179 24.77 -16.62 -9.72
CA GLY A 179 25.48 -17.75 -9.15
C GLY A 179 24.90 -18.27 -7.85
N VAL A 180 25.59 -19.25 -7.26
CA VAL A 180 25.12 -20.00 -6.09
C VAL A 180 24.93 -19.08 -4.89
N VAL A 181 25.89 -18.18 -4.60
CA VAL A 181 25.83 -17.28 -3.44
C VAL A 181 24.69 -16.27 -3.60
N ALA A 182 24.56 -15.66 -4.75
CA ALA A 182 23.48 -14.70 -5.00
C ALA A 182 22.09 -15.36 -4.90
N ASN A 183 21.94 -16.57 -5.42
CA ASN A 183 20.70 -17.35 -5.30
C ASN A 183 20.40 -17.76 -3.86
N ALA A 184 21.41 -18.15 -3.07
CA ALA A 184 21.25 -18.43 -1.66
C ALA A 184 20.75 -17.18 -0.90
N ARG A 185 21.33 -16.01 -1.15
CA ARG A 185 20.88 -14.74 -0.54
C ARG A 185 19.41 -14.45 -0.85
N ARG A 186 18.98 -14.60 -2.11
CA ARG A 186 17.56 -14.45 -2.50
C ARG A 186 16.66 -15.45 -1.77
N GLU A 187 17.13 -16.71 -1.64
CA GLU A 187 16.34 -17.73 -0.95
C GLU A 187 16.25 -17.43 0.57
N HIS A 188 17.29 -16.88 1.22
CA HIS A 188 17.19 -16.45 2.62
C HIS A 188 16.13 -15.37 2.83
N ILE A 189 16.02 -14.41 1.90
CA ILE A 189 14.95 -13.41 1.93
C ILE A 189 13.58 -14.07 1.68
N ASN A 190 13.46 -14.95 0.67
CA ASN A 190 12.23 -15.70 0.40
C ASN A 190 11.74 -16.48 1.62
N GLN A 191 12.66 -17.12 2.37
CA GLN A 191 12.35 -17.84 3.60
C GLN A 191 11.79 -16.90 4.67
N MET A 192 12.42 -15.75 4.88
CA MET A 192 11.94 -14.74 5.84
C MET A 192 10.54 -14.25 5.47
N ILE A 193 10.28 -13.91 4.20
CA ILE A 193 8.95 -13.46 3.74
C ILE A 193 7.89 -14.54 4.00
N ARG A 194 8.18 -15.81 3.67
CA ARG A 194 7.26 -16.94 3.95
C ARG A 194 7.01 -17.14 5.44
N GLN A 195 8.07 -17.06 6.25
CA GLN A 195 7.98 -17.22 7.70
C GLN A 195 7.11 -16.13 8.32
N VAL A 196 7.32 -14.88 7.95
CA VAL A 196 6.51 -13.73 8.40
C VAL A 196 5.04 -13.90 7.98
N ARG A 197 4.78 -14.26 6.71
CA ARG A 197 3.41 -14.53 6.25
C ARG A 197 2.73 -15.62 7.10
N ASN A 198 3.41 -16.72 7.32
CA ASN A 198 2.87 -17.83 8.11
C ASN A 198 2.58 -17.41 9.57
N THR A 199 3.45 -16.61 10.16
CA THR A 199 3.24 -16.05 11.49
C THR A 199 1.99 -15.15 11.53
N ILE A 200 1.85 -14.24 10.58
CA ILE A 200 0.66 -13.36 10.50
C ILE A 200 -0.61 -14.19 10.35
N LYS A 201 -0.63 -15.09 9.37
CA LYS A 201 -1.84 -15.89 9.06
C LYS A 201 -2.18 -16.91 10.16
N GLY A 202 -1.19 -17.34 10.94
CA GLY A 202 -1.40 -18.21 12.11
C GLY A 202 -2.00 -17.47 13.31
N ILE A 203 -1.83 -16.15 13.41
CA ILE A 203 -2.33 -15.32 14.52
C ILE A 203 -3.65 -14.66 14.15
N LYS A 204 -3.66 -13.86 13.06
CA LYS A 204 -4.83 -13.13 12.53
C LYS A 204 -4.85 -13.24 11.00
N PRO A 205 -5.59 -14.21 10.44
CA PRO A 205 -5.65 -14.45 8.98
C PRO A 205 -6.10 -13.23 8.16
N GLU A 206 -6.91 -12.35 8.75
CA GLU A 206 -7.44 -11.13 8.14
C GLU A 206 -6.40 -10.02 7.99
N VAL A 207 -5.36 -9.99 8.82
CA VAL A 207 -4.28 -9.00 8.72
C VAL A 207 -3.51 -9.22 7.42
N ARG A 208 -3.44 -8.20 6.60
CA ARG A 208 -2.81 -8.26 5.29
C ARG A 208 -1.30 -8.08 5.39
N PHE A 209 -0.55 -8.85 4.61
CA PHE A 209 0.90 -8.72 4.49
C PHE A 209 1.30 -8.26 3.09
N GLY A 210 2.04 -7.16 3.01
CA GLY A 210 2.53 -6.63 1.74
C GLY A 210 3.95 -6.13 1.79
N VAL A 211 4.47 -5.82 0.61
CA VAL A 211 5.81 -5.24 0.45
C VAL A 211 5.77 -4.09 -0.54
N SER A 212 6.64 -3.11 -0.31
CA SER A 212 6.86 -1.98 -1.21
C SER A 212 8.31 -2.01 -1.73
N PRO A 213 8.58 -2.82 -2.75
CA PRO A 213 9.93 -2.97 -3.30
C PRO A 213 10.27 -1.83 -4.24
N ARG A 214 11.53 -1.79 -4.70
CA ARG A 214 11.90 -0.96 -5.86
C ARG A 214 10.96 -1.21 -7.04
N GLY A 215 10.69 -0.17 -7.81
CA GLY A 215 9.79 -0.23 -8.96
C GLY A 215 10.24 -1.21 -10.05
N VAL A 216 11.54 -1.48 -10.18
CA VAL A 216 12.09 -2.40 -11.18
C VAL A 216 12.57 -3.70 -10.52
N TRP A 217 12.00 -4.84 -10.92
CA TRP A 217 12.47 -6.16 -10.52
C TRP A 217 13.78 -6.53 -11.25
N LYS A 218 13.74 -6.59 -12.56
CA LYS A 218 14.89 -6.73 -13.48
C LYS A 218 14.66 -5.86 -14.71
N ASN A 219 15.74 -5.29 -15.25
CA ASN A 219 15.70 -4.65 -16.56
C ASN A 219 15.64 -5.71 -17.65
N LYS A 220 14.97 -5.45 -18.76
CA LYS A 220 14.81 -6.37 -19.89
C LYS A 220 16.15 -6.81 -20.49
N MET A 221 17.17 -5.97 -20.40
CA MET A 221 18.52 -6.30 -20.83
C MET A 221 19.18 -7.40 -19.98
N ASN A 222 18.77 -7.58 -18.73
CA ASN A 222 19.27 -8.62 -17.82
C ASN A 222 18.38 -9.87 -17.81
N ASP A 223 17.10 -9.73 -18.16
CA ASP A 223 16.13 -10.83 -18.21
C ASP A 223 15.01 -10.46 -19.19
N SER A 224 14.72 -11.33 -20.17
CA SER A 224 13.66 -11.07 -21.17
C SER A 224 12.27 -10.87 -20.57
N ASN A 225 12.03 -11.36 -19.34
CA ASN A 225 10.79 -11.14 -18.59
C ASN A 225 10.82 -9.84 -17.78
N GLY A 226 11.94 -9.13 -17.75
CA GLY A 226 12.09 -7.86 -17.05
C GLY A 226 11.33 -6.71 -17.71
N SER A 227 11.21 -5.59 -17.00
CA SER A 227 10.61 -4.39 -17.55
C SER A 227 11.50 -3.73 -18.60
N ASP A 228 10.89 -3.10 -19.61
CA ASP A 228 11.61 -2.39 -20.67
C ASP A 228 12.18 -1.07 -20.14
N THR A 229 13.13 -1.20 -19.21
CA THR A 229 13.83 -0.12 -18.51
C THR A 229 15.32 -0.23 -18.74
N GLY A 230 16.02 0.92 -18.74
CA GLY A 230 17.45 0.98 -18.98
C GLY A 230 18.23 1.34 -17.72
N TYR A 231 19.08 0.42 -17.21
CA TYR A 231 19.99 0.65 -16.08
C TYR A 231 19.35 1.17 -14.77
N ALA A 232 18.04 0.96 -14.57
CA ALA A 232 17.39 1.21 -13.28
C ALA A 232 17.89 0.19 -12.25
N LYS A 233 17.96 0.61 -10.97
CA LYS A 233 18.29 -0.33 -9.89
C LYS A 233 17.21 -1.40 -9.75
N GLU A 234 17.64 -2.64 -9.70
CA GLU A 234 16.80 -3.84 -9.72
C GLU A 234 16.69 -4.44 -8.31
N SER A 235 15.48 -4.67 -7.84
CA SER A 235 15.27 -5.33 -6.53
C SER A 235 15.92 -6.70 -6.47
N TYR A 236 15.91 -7.46 -7.59
CA TYR A 236 16.47 -8.79 -7.69
C TYR A 236 17.99 -8.85 -7.47
N TYR A 237 18.73 -7.90 -8.05
CA TYR A 237 20.19 -7.88 -7.97
C TYR A 237 20.72 -6.98 -6.86
N SER A 238 20.14 -5.79 -6.68
CA SER A 238 20.66 -4.82 -5.72
C SER A 238 20.29 -5.14 -4.26
N ASP A 239 19.10 -5.74 -4.03
CA ASP A 239 18.58 -6.01 -2.69
C ASP A 239 18.35 -7.51 -2.45
N TYR A 240 18.73 -8.37 -3.41
CA TYR A 240 18.48 -9.82 -3.41
C TYR A 240 17.01 -10.18 -3.15
N ALA A 241 16.09 -9.36 -3.66
CA ALA A 241 14.66 -9.47 -3.44
C ALA A 241 13.94 -9.96 -4.72
N ASP A 242 13.52 -11.23 -4.73
CA ASP A 242 12.78 -11.83 -5.85
C ASP A 242 11.28 -11.57 -5.70
N THR A 243 10.91 -10.31 -5.92
CA THR A 243 9.55 -9.81 -5.70
C THR A 243 8.53 -10.43 -6.65
N VAL A 244 8.92 -10.82 -7.85
CA VAL A 244 8.07 -11.56 -8.79
C VAL A 244 7.71 -12.94 -8.25
N LYS A 245 8.68 -13.66 -7.67
CA LYS A 245 8.43 -14.93 -7.00
C LYS A 245 7.39 -14.78 -5.88
N TRP A 246 7.51 -13.73 -5.05
CA TRP A 246 6.57 -13.51 -3.95
C TRP A 246 5.14 -13.29 -4.43
N VAL A 247 4.97 -12.60 -5.57
CA VAL A 247 3.66 -12.42 -6.21
C VAL A 247 3.15 -13.75 -6.79
N LYS A 248 3.96 -14.44 -7.59
CA LYS A 248 3.53 -15.65 -8.31
C LYS A 248 3.23 -16.83 -7.40
N GLU A 249 3.96 -16.94 -6.28
CA GLU A 249 3.77 -18.02 -5.29
C GLU A 249 2.87 -17.60 -4.10
N GLY A 250 2.33 -16.37 -4.12
CA GLY A 250 1.39 -15.88 -3.11
C GLY A 250 1.99 -15.76 -1.71
N TYR A 251 3.26 -15.33 -1.61
CA TYR A 251 3.92 -15.11 -0.31
C TYR A 251 3.45 -13.81 0.36
N ILE A 252 2.76 -12.95 -0.37
CA ILE A 252 2.23 -11.66 0.07
C ILE A 252 0.79 -11.50 -0.37
N ASP A 253 0.01 -10.67 0.32
CA ASP A 253 -1.37 -10.37 -0.04
C ASP A 253 -1.47 -9.16 -0.99
N TYR A 254 -0.47 -8.28 -0.97
CA TYR A 254 -0.40 -7.12 -1.87
C TYR A 254 1.04 -6.66 -2.10
N ILE A 255 1.25 -5.94 -3.21
CA ILE A 255 2.53 -5.35 -3.56
C ILE A 255 2.35 -3.87 -3.94
N ILE A 256 3.31 -3.03 -3.52
CA ILE A 256 3.35 -1.59 -3.78
C ILE A 256 4.70 -1.23 -4.42
N PRO A 257 4.96 -1.54 -5.70
CA PRO A 257 6.22 -1.15 -6.32
C PRO A 257 6.38 0.37 -6.32
N GLN A 258 7.58 0.84 -5.96
CA GLN A 258 7.95 2.26 -5.89
C GLN A 258 8.23 2.81 -7.29
N VAL A 259 7.16 3.25 -8.00
CA VAL A 259 7.26 3.80 -9.36
C VAL A 259 7.50 5.32 -9.26
N TYR A 260 8.66 5.70 -8.72
CA TYR A 260 9.01 7.08 -8.34
C TYR A 260 9.66 7.87 -9.48
N TRP A 261 9.13 7.72 -10.70
CA TRP A 261 9.60 8.38 -11.91
C TRP A 261 8.46 9.11 -12.61
N GLU A 262 8.81 10.13 -13.41
CA GLU A 262 7.87 10.81 -14.27
C GLU A 262 7.38 9.92 -15.44
N ILE A 263 6.29 10.32 -16.06
CA ILE A 263 5.64 9.58 -17.16
C ILE A 263 6.61 9.31 -18.30
N GLU A 264 7.40 10.30 -18.69
CA GLU A 264 8.37 10.24 -19.80
C GLU A 264 9.83 10.14 -19.32
N HIS A 265 10.06 9.48 -18.18
CA HIS A 265 11.42 9.30 -17.66
C HIS A 265 12.28 8.45 -18.58
N ASN A 266 13.51 8.91 -18.90
CA ASN A 266 14.38 8.28 -19.91
C ASN A 266 14.80 6.84 -19.59
N VAL A 267 14.90 6.46 -18.31
CA VAL A 267 15.41 5.15 -17.87
C VAL A 267 14.28 4.21 -17.46
N ALA A 268 13.31 4.72 -16.73
CA ALA A 268 12.20 3.93 -16.22
C ALA A 268 10.90 4.75 -16.31
N PRO A 269 10.29 4.85 -17.50
CA PRO A 269 9.04 5.59 -17.68
C PRO A 269 7.94 5.03 -16.79
N PHE A 270 7.20 5.89 -16.11
CA PHE A 270 6.12 5.49 -15.20
C PHE A 270 5.15 4.48 -15.82
N LYS A 271 4.68 4.77 -17.04
CA LYS A 271 3.74 3.88 -17.75
C LYS A 271 4.33 2.51 -18.04
N THR A 272 5.59 2.45 -18.45
CA THR A 272 6.28 1.20 -18.75
C THR A 272 6.38 0.30 -17.52
N VAL A 273 6.78 0.87 -16.38
CA VAL A 273 6.91 0.12 -15.13
C VAL A 273 5.54 -0.31 -14.59
N THR A 274 4.55 0.59 -14.65
CA THR A 274 3.17 0.29 -14.22
C THR A 274 2.55 -0.83 -15.04
N ASN A 275 2.65 -0.79 -16.38
CA ASN A 275 2.15 -1.84 -17.27
C ASN A 275 2.85 -3.18 -17.03
N TRP A 276 4.15 -3.16 -16.74
CA TRP A 276 4.88 -4.37 -16.45
C TRP A 276 4.37 -5.03 -15.17
N TRP A 277 4.18 -4.27 -14.07
CA TRP A 277 3.63 -4.80 -12.81
C TRP A 277 2.19 -5.27 -12.96
N GLU A 278 1.38 -4.56 -13.75
CA GLU A 278 0.01 -4.97 -14.07
C GLU A 278 -0.01 -6.36 -14.69
N ASN A 279 0.91 -6.63 -15.64
CA ASN A 279 1.04 -7.96 -16.23
C ASN A 279 1.59 -9.01 -15.25
N VAL A 280 2.48 -8.63 -14.32
CA VAL A 280 3.01 -9.55 -13.30
C VAL A 280 1.90 -10.07 -12.38
N VAL A 281 0.98 -9.21 -11.95
CA VAL A 281 -0.08 -9.64 -11.01
C VAL A 281 -1.25 -10.35 -11.67
N LYS A 282 -1.40 -10.28 -12.99
CA LYS A 282 -2.49 -10.98 -13.70
C LYS A 282 -2.51 -12.47 -13.38
N GLY A 283 -3.70 -12.97 -13.05
CA GLY A 283 -3.93 -14.36 -12.71
C GLY A 283 -3.39 -14.79 -11.33
N THR A 284 -3.02 -13.83 -10.48
CA THR A 284 -2.65 -14.07 -9.08
C THR A 284 -3.69 -13.50 -8.13
N ASN A 285 -3.62 -13.88 -6.85
CA ASN A 285 -4.46 -13.33 -5.78
C ASN A 285 -3.78 -12.17 -5.04
N VAL A 286 -2.71 -11.59 -5.60
CA VAL A 286 -1.97 -10.48 -5.00
C VAL A 286 -2.48 -9.17 -5.56
N ASP A 287 -2.93 -8.28 -4.67
CA ASP A 287 -3.38 -6.95 -5.05
C ASP A 287 -2.20 -6.05 -5.41
N LEU A 288 -2.35 -5.31 -6.52
CA LEU A 288 -1.37 -4.31 -6.95
C LEU A 288 -1.84 -2.91 -6.55
N TYR A 289 -0.96 -2.19 -5.84
CA TYR A 289 -1.06 -0.75 -5.64
C TYR A 289 0.17 -0.09 -6.25
N ILE A 290 0.02 1.07 -6.88
CA ILE A 290 1.17 1.78 -7.42
C ILE A 290 1.70 2.79 -6.41
N GLY A 291 2.99 2.69 -6.10
CA GLY A 291 3.70 3.64 -5.25
C GLY A 291 4.15 4.86 -6.05
N HIS A 292 3.67 6.03 -5.64
CA HIS A 292 4.09 7.33 -6.17
C HIS A 292 4.93 8.06 -5.14
N THR A 293 5.75 9.01 -5.60
CA THR A 293 6.42 9.94 -4.69
C THR A 293 5.90 11.36 -4.91
N THR A 294 5.69 12.08 -3.81
CA THR A 294 5.25 13.48 -3.81
C THR A 294 6.35 14.43 -3.30
N ASP A 295 7.52 13.89 -2.92
CA ASP A 295 8.68 14.66 -2.50
C ASP A 295 9.59 15.09 -3.67
N LYS A 296 9.43 14.47 -4.85
CA LYS A 296 10.10 14.87 -6.09
C LYS A 296 9.21 15.80 -6.90
N ASP A 297 9.63 17.03 -7.09
CA ASP A 297 8.87 18.05 -7.80
C ASP A 297 8.38 17.61 -9.18
N VAL A 298 9.22 16.92 -9.94
CA VAL A 298 8.87 16.46 -11.30
C VAL A 298 7.74 15.45 -11.30
N VAL A 299 7.69 14.55 -10.32
CA VAL A 299 6.60 13.58 -10.16
C VAL A 299 5.36 14.23 -9.54
N ALA A 300 5.55 15.07 -8.51
CA ALA A 300 4.44 15.78 -7.86
C ALA A 300 3.65 16.68 -8.83
N LYS A 301 4.32 17.24 -9.85
CA LYS A 301 3.66 18.05 -10.89
C LYS A 301 2.67 17.27 -11.75
N GLU A 302 2.86 15.98 -11.94
CA GLU A 302 2.02 15.15 -12.83
C GLU A 302 1.28 14.03 -12.09
N ILE A 303 1.19 14.12 -10.76
CA ILE A 303 0.60 13.07 -9.92
C ILE A 303 -0.86 12.75 -10.28
N ASP A 304 -1.65 13.73 -10.64
CA ASP A 304 -3.02 13.56 -11.13
C ASP A 304 -3.07 12.73 -12.41
N THR A 305 -2.19 13.01 -13.37
CA THR A 305 -2.07 12.26 -14.63
C THR A 305 -1.65 10.81 -14.37
N GLN A 306 -0.71 10.59 -13.45
CA GLN A 306 -0.30 9.25 -13.03
C GLN A 306 -1.46 8.48 -12.37
N ILE A 307 -2.23 9.12 -11.48
CA ILE A 307 -3.41 8.51 -10.85
C ILE A 307 -4.47 8.16 -11.90
N GLN A 308 -4.76 9.06 -12.85
CA GLN A 308 -5.72 8.77 -13.92
C GLN A 308 -5.25 7.61 -14.80
N TYR A 309 -3.95 7.50 -15.05
CA TYR A 309 -3.42 6.37 -15.78
C TYR A 309 -3.65 5.04 -15.05
N THR A 310 -3.41 4.98 -13.74
CA THR A 310 -3.62 3.75 -12.96
C THR A 310 -5.08 3.30 -12.92
N LYS A 311 -6.04 4.22 -12.98
CA LYS A 311 -7.48 3.92 -12.97
C LYS A 311 -7.97 3.16 -14.22
N GLN A 312 -7.17 3.11 -15.28
CA GLN A 312 -7.52 2.38 -16.51
C GLN A 312 -7.42 0.85 -16.34
N PHE A 313 -6.82 0.38 -15.24
CA PHE A 313 -6.54 -1.04 -15.00
C PHE A 313 -7.35 -1.59 -13.83
N SER A 314 -8.21 -2.55 -14.06
CA SER A 314 -9.00 -3.21 -13.02
C SER A 314 -8.15 -4.04 -12.03
N THR A 315 -6.93 -4.42 -12.42
CA THR A 315 -5.95 -5.12 -11.58
C THR A 315 -5.29 -4.23 -10.56
N ILE A 316 -5.18 -2.91 -10.82
CA ILE A 316 -4.62 -1.93 -9.89
C ILE A 316 -5.71 -1.53 -8.89
N LYS A 317 -5.50 -1.83 -7.60
CA LYS A 317 -6.49 -1.62 -6.54
C LYS A 317 -6.42 -0.24 -5.90
N GLY A 318 -5.39 0.54 -6.23
CA GLY A 318 -5.23 1.90 -5.73
C GLY A 318 -3.81 2.41 -5.85
N ASN A 319 -3.59 3.56 -5.21
CA ASN A 319 -2.33 4.30 -5.25
C ASN A 319 -1.81 4.56 -3.83
N SER A 320 -0.52 4.61 -3.67
CA SER A 320 0.16 4.90 -2.42
C SER A 320 1.14 6.06 -2.62
N TYR A 321 1.28 6.94 -1.63
CA TYR A 321 2.01 8.21 -1.78
C TYR A 321 3.11 8.33 -0.72
N TYR A 322 4.34 8.45 -1.15
CA TYR A 322 5.50 8.77 -0.32
C TYR A 322 5.82 10.26 -0.52
N ASN A 323 5.80 11.12 0.47
CA ASN A 323 5.56 10.88 1.89
C ASN A 323 4.52 11.87 2.45
N VAL A 324 4.18 11.71 3.73
CA VAL A 324 3.23 12.57 4.45
C VAL A 324 3.67 14.03 4.47
N THR A 325 4.93 14.34 4.76
CA THR A 325 5.44 15.74 4.82
C THR A 325 5.20 16.48 3.50
N SER A 326 5.49 15.86 2.37
CA SER A 326 5.28 16.49 1.06
C SER A 326 3.80 16.69 0.71
N ILE A 327 2.92 15.78 1.16
CA ILE A 327 1.46 15.95 1.06
C ILE A 327 1.00 17.11 1.94
N MET A 328 1.44 17.16 3.22
CA MET A 328 1.09 18.24 4.16
C MET A 328 1.51 19.61 3.63
N ASN A 329 2.70 19.70 3.04
CA ASN A 329 3.23 20.92 2.43
C ASN A 329 2.60 21.24 1.07
N ASN A 330 1.72 20.38 0.55
CA ASN A 330 1.11 20.52 -0.77
C ASN A 330 2.15 20.72 -1.90
N ASN A 331 3.23 19.93 -1.85
CA ASN A 331 4.34 20.07 -2.81
C ASN A 331 3.83 20.05 -4.25
N GLN A 332 4.14 21.08 -5.05
CA GLN A 332 3.67 21.25 -6.45
C GLN A 332 2.14 21.08 -6.62
N GLY A 333 1.35 21.34 -5.56
CA GLY A 333 -0.10 21.11 -5.57
C GLY A 333 -0.50 19.64 -5.46
N ALA A 334 0.41 18.76 -5.04
CA ALA A 334 0.17 17.31 -5.04
C ALA A 334 -1.02 16.91 -4.16
N ARG A 335 -1.17 17.52 -2.96
CA ARG A 335 -2.33 17.23 -2.09
C ARG A 335 -3.65 17.54 -2.79
N ASP A 336 -3.76 18.70 -3.40
CA ASP A 336 -5.00 19.13 -4.08
C ASP A 336 -5.26 18.24 -5.31
N LYS A 337 -4.23 17.89 -6.06
CA LYS A 337 -4.34 16.98 -7.22
C LYS A 337 -4.78 15.58 -6.79
N ILE A 338 -4.20 15.04 -5.72
CA ILE A 338 -4.61 13.75 -5.14
C ILE A 338 -6.07 13.83 -4.69
N LYS A 339 -6.44 14.87 -3.92
CA LYS A 339 -7.81 15.11 -3.46
C LYS A 339 -8.78 15.12 -4.63
N ASN A 340 -8.51 15.94 -5.66
CA ASN A 340 -9.35 16.04 -6.85
C ASN A 340 -9.40 14.74 -7.66
N SER A 341 -8.35 13.93 -7.61
CA SER A 341 -8.31 12.63 -8.27
C SER A 341 -9.04 11.53 -7.48
N ILE A 342 -9.07 11.63 -6.16
CA ILE A 342 -9.74 10.67 -5.26
C ILE A 342 -11.20 11.08 -5.07
N VAL A 343 -11.47 12.38 -4.94
CA VAL A 343 -12.85 12.89 -4.94
C VAL A 343 -13.48 12.41 -6.22
N GLN A 344 -14.24 11.35 -6.12
CA GLN A 344 -15.21 11.02 -7.13
C GLN A 344 -16.01 12.31 -7.32
N THR A 345 -16.00 12.87 -8.51
CA THR A 345 -17.14 13.67 -8.93
C THR A 345 -18.31 12.74 -8.70
N PHE A 346 -19.09 12.99 -7.64
CA PHE A 346 -20.29 12.20 -7.41
C PHE A 346 -21.01 12.13 -8.73
N PRO A 347 -21.36 10.95 -9.24
CA PRO A 347 -22.06 10.87 -10.52
C PRO A 347 -23.37 11.67 -10.47
N PHE A 348 -23.79 12.04 -9.23
CA PHE A 348 -25.02 12.79 -8.95
C PHE A 348 -24.76 13.82 -7.84
N TRP A 349 -25.28 15.03 -7.99
CA TRP A 349 -25.02 16.16 -7.10
C TRP A 349 -25.71 16.05 -5.72
N ASP A 350 -26.71 15.18 -5.58
CA ASP A 350 -27.61 15.09 -4.44
C ASP A 350 -27.39 13.87 -3.52
N ILE A 351 -26.28 13.13 -3.71
CA ILE A 351 -25.97 11.95 -2.90
C ILE A 351 -24.91 12.18 -1.83
N GLU A 352 -24.36 13.39 -1.74
CA GLU A 352 -23.35 13.74 -0.76
C GLU A 352 -23.91 13.55 0.66
N ASN A 353 -23.18 12.80 1.50
CA ASN A 353 -23.57 12.42 2.88
C ASN A 353 -24.86 11.57 2.97
N HIS A 354 -25.38 11.03 1.88
CA HIS A 354 -26.49 10.08 1.93
C HIS A 354 -26.02 8.72 2.45
N TRP A 355 -26.82 8.05 3.27
CA TRP A 355 -26.44 6.76 3.88
C TRP A 355 -26.08 5.67 2.83
N ALA A 356 -26.71 5.66 1.65
CA ALA A 356 -26.45 4.75 0.53
C ALA A 356 -25.50 5.35 -0.51
N GLN A 357 -24.74 6.41 -0.19
CA GLN A 357 -23.88 7.11 -1.14
C GLN A 357 -22.90 6.16 -1.85
N ASN A 358 -22.23 5.29 -1.10
CA ASN A 358 -21.22 4.40 -1.64
C ASN A 358 -21.82 3.35 -2.58
N GLU A 359 -22.98 2.81 -2.24
CA GLU A 359 -23.73 1.84 -3.05
C GLU A 359 -24.23 2.46 -4.35
N ILE A 360 -24.76 3.69 -4.29
CA ILE A 360 -25.19 4.44 -5.47
C ILE A 360 -24.01 4.69 -6.41
N ILE A 361 -22.87 5.12 -5.88
CA ILE A 361 -21.66 5.35 -6.67
C ILE A 361 -21.15 4.05 -7.30
N ASP A 362 -21.08 2.96 -6.54
CA ASP A 362 -20.63 1.65 -7.04
C ASP A 362 -21.52 1.15 -8.19
N PHE A 363 -22.84 1.26 -8.02
CA PHE A 363 -23.81 0.83 -9.03
C PHE A 363 -23.79 1.74 -10.27
N ALA A 364 -23.60 3.04 -10.10
CA ALA A 364 -23.44 3.97 -11.21
C ALA A 364 -22.15 3.70 -12.01
N ASN A 365 -21.03 3.48 -11.32
CA ASN A 365 -19.74 3.13 -11.95
C ASN A 365 -19.79 1.80 -12.71
N LYS A 366 -20.59 0.85 -12.25
CA LYS A 366 -20.86 -0.43 -12.93
C LYS A 366 -21.87 -0.29 -14.10
N GLY A 367 -22.44 0.90 -14.29
CA GLY A 367 -23.44 1.16 -15.32
C GLY A 367 -24.82 0.60 -15.02
N TYR A 368 -25.08 0.15 -13.79
CA TYR A 368 -26.39 -0.40 -13.39
C TYR A 368 -27.42 0.70 -13.15
N LEU A 369 -26.96 1.84 -12.59
CA LEU A 369 -27.80 3.01 -12.32
C LEU A 369 -27.45 4.17 -13.24
N ASN A 370 -28.46 4.96 -13.58
CA ASN A 370 -28.30 6.29 -14.19
C ASN A 370 -29.04 7.30 -13.31
N GLY A 371 -28.54 8.53 -13.30
CA GLY A 371 -29.26 9.65 -12.68
C GLY A 371 -30.44 10.13 -13.50
N LYS A 372 -31.08 11.15 -12.99
CA LYS A 372 -32.15 11.89 -13.64
C LYS A 372 -31.56 12.92 -14.63
N PRO A 373 -32.36 13.47 -15.56
CA PRO A 373 -31.89 14.45 -16.55
C PRO A 373 -31.32 15.75 -15.96
N ASP A 374 -31.63 16.07 -14.71
CA ASP A 374 -31.10 17.23 -13.98
C ASP A 374 -29.70 16.98 -13.36
N GLY A 375 -29.15 15.77 -13.52
CA GLY A 375 -27.86 15.36 -12.97
C GLY A 375 -27.90 14.87 -11.52
N GLY A 376 -29.08 14.79 -10.89
CA GLY A 376 -29.30 14.19 -9.59
C GLY A 376 -29.63 12.69 -9.66
N PHE A 377 -29.54 12.00 -8.55
CA PHE A 377 -30.02 10.61 -8.37
C PHE A 377 -31.41 10.58 -7.76
N HIS A 378 -31.73 11.55 -6.92
CA HIS A 378 -32.96 11.70 -6.13
C HIS A 378 -33.18 10.48 -5.20
N PRO A 379 -32.27 10.25 -4.26
CA PRO A 379 -32.29 9.03 -3.42
C PRO A 379 -33.47 8.92 -2.46
N GLN A 380 -34.28 10.00 -2.32
CA GLN A 380 -35.49 10.02 -1.53
C GLN A 380 -36.75 9.68 -2.35
N ASP A 381 -36.63 9.66 -3.67
CA ASP A 381 -37.76 9.32 -4.54
C ASP A 381 -38.03 7.79 -4.51
N THR A 382 -39.29 7.42 -4.70
CA THR A 382 -39.67 6.01 -4.87
C THR A 382 -39.26 5.53 -6.26
N ILE A 383 -38.57 4.39 -6.31
CA ILE A 383 -38.26 3.72 -7.58
C ILE A 383 -39.53 3.10 -8.17
N THR A 384 -39.77 3.30 -9.46
CA THR A 384 -40.85 2.62 -10.17
C THR A 384 -40.48 1.17 -10.50
N ARG A 385 -41.48 0.31 -10.74
CA ARG A 385 -41.24 -1.08 -11.19
C ARG A 385 -40.42 -1.13 -12.48
N ALA A 386 -40.65 -0.23 -13.41
CA ALA A 386 -39.95 -0.16 -14.69
C ALA A 386 -38.47 0.24 -14.49
N GLU A 387 -38.17 1.18 -13.60
CA GLU A 387 -36.79 1.55 -13.26
C GLU A 387 -36.07 0.40 -12.56
N PHE A 388 -36.74 -0.27 -11.63
CA PHE A 388 -36.16 -1.41 -10.93
C PHE A 388 -35.82 -2.57 -11.88
N VAL A 389 -36.74 -2.90 -12.79
CA VAL A 389 -36.54 -3.94 -13.82
C VAL A 389 -35.32 -3.60 -14.69
N LYS A 390 -35.16 -2.36 -15.12
CA LYS A 390 -33.98 -1.92 -15.88
C LYS A 390 -32.67 -2.12 -15.12
N VAL A 391 -32.65 -1.84 -13.83
CA VAL A 391 -31.46 -2.09 -12.96
C VAL A 391 -31.15 -3.58 -12.91
N ILE A 392 -32.13 -4.43 -12.68
CA ILE A 392 -31.98 -5.89 -12.65
C ILE A 392 -31.45 -6.44 -13.99
N ASN A 393 -32.02 -6.03 -15.11
CA ASN A 393 -31.54 -6.46 -16.43
C ASN A 393 -30.06 -6.16 -16.62
N ARG A 394 -29.60 -4.96 -16.24
CA ARG A 394 -28.19 -4.56 -16.32
C ARG A 394 -27.29 -5.33 -15.36
N MET A 395 -27.73 -5.52 -14.12
CA MET A 395 -26.94 -6.25 -13.10
C MET A 395 -26.67 -7.69 -13.51
N PHE A 396 -27.65 -8.37 -14.14
CA PHE A 396 -27.54 -9.75 -14.58
C PHE A 396 -27.18 -9.92 -16.05
N GLY A 397 -26.95 -8.82 -16.78
CA GLY A 397 -26.59 -8.86 -18.21
C GLY A 397 -27.67 -9.46 -19.09
N LEU A 398 -28.95 -9.32 -18.70
CA LEU A 398 -30.07 -9.88 -19.43
C LEU A 398 -30.33 -9.07 -20.71
N THR A 399 -30.48 -9.76 -21.84
CA THR A 399 -30.63 -9.12 -23.16
C THR A 399 -31.66 -9.81 -24.07
N MET A 400 -32.10 -11.04 -23.72
CA MET A 400 -33.03 -11.78 -24.55
C MET A 400 -34.43 -11.12 -24.52
N THR A 401 -35.07 -11.04 -25.67
CA THR A 401 -36.44 -10.53 -25.89
C THR A 401 -37.27 -11.58 -26.63
N SER A 402 -38.54 -11.63 -26.34
CA SER A 402 -39.51 -12.51 -27.05
C SER A 402 -40.56 -11.72 -27.81
N GLY A 403 -40.53 -10.38 -27.73
CA GLY A 403 -41.52 -9.51 -28.35
C GLY A 403 -42.87 -9.52 -27.63
N VAL A 404 -42.88 -9.89 -26.34
CA VAL A 404 -44.10 -9.90 -25.53
C VAL A 404 -44.69 -8.50 -25.43
N THR A 405 -46.02 -8.40 -25.54
CA THR A 405 -46.74 -7.13 -25.46
C THR A 405 -47.77 -7.16 -24.33
N PHE A 406 -47.97 -6.06 -23.67
CA PHE A 406 -48.95 -5.88 -22.62
C PHE A 406 -49.89 -4.73 -22.98
N SER A 407 -51.19 -4.86 -22.68
CA SER A 407 -52.22 -3.89 -23.01
C SER A 407 -52.03 -2.54 -22.34
N ASP A 408 -51.32 -2.51 -21.21
CA ASP A 408 -51.00 -1.33 -20.41
C ASP A 408 -49.56 -0.77 -20.64
N VAL A 409 -48.83 -1.34 -21.61
CA VAL A 409 -47.50 -0.87 -22.01
C VAL A 409 -47.52 -0.42 -23.46
N PRO A 410 -47.74 0.87 -23.72
CA PRO A 410 -47.80 1.42 -25.09
C PRO A 410 -46.48 1.24 -25.86
N ASP A 411 -46.56 1.22 -27.19
CA ASP A 411 -45.38 1.07 -28.06
C ASP A 411 -44.31 2.14 -27.85
N GLY A 412 -44.69 3.32 -27.47
CA GLY A 412 -43.77 4.44 -27.16
C GLY A 412 -43.29 4.51 -25.73
N TYR A 413 -43.64 3.52 -24.87
CA TYR A 413 -43.21 3.58 -23.47
C TYR A 413 -41.71 3.29 -23.35
N TRP A 414 -40.98 4.15 -22.66
CA TRP A 414 -39.54 4.10 -22.57
C TRP A 414 -38.98 2.77 -22.05
N ALA A 415 -39.71 2.08 -21.17
CA ALA A 415 -39.30 0.83 -20.54
C ALA A 415 -39.86 -0.42 -21.26
N LYS A 416 -40.55 -0.30 -22.41
CA LYS A 416 -41.17 -1.45 -23.11
C LYS A 416 -40.15 -2.57 -23.35
N ASN A 417 -38.97 -2.22 -23.87
CA ASN A 417 -37.90 -3.17 -24.14
C ASN A 417 -37.34 -3.81 -22.86
N GLU A 418 -37.20 -3.03 -21.80
CA GLU A 418 -36.71 -3.52 -20.50
C GLU A 418 -37.70 -4.50 -19.87
N ILE A 419 -38.99 -4.24 -20.02
CA ILE A 419 -40.08 -5.15 -19.56
C ILE A 419 -40.05 -6.47 -20.34
N ASP A 420 -39.94 -6.42 -21.69
CA ASP A 420 -39.83 -7.62 -22.53
C ASP A 420 -38.61 -8.47 -22.14
N ILE A 421 -37.44 -7.84 -21.95
CA ILE A 421 -36.23 -8.53 -21.47
C ILE A 421 -36.49 -9.24 -20.14
N ALA A 422 -37.05 -8.53 -19.16
CA ALA A 422 -37.29 -9.12 -17.83
C ALA A 422 -38.25 -10.26 -17.84
N VAL A 423 -39.38 -10.13 -18.57
CA VAL A 423 -40.38 -11.21 -18.70
C VAL A 423 -39.80 -12.40 -19.44
N THR A 424 -39.08 -12.17 -20.54
CA THR A 424 -38.43 -13.24 -21.33
C THR A 424 -37.42 -14.03 -20.52
N ASN A 425 -36.74 -13.38 -19.58
CA ASN A 425 -35.74 -14.01 -18.71
C ASN A 425 -36.31 -14.46 -17.35
N GLY A 426 -37.63 -14.38 -17.12
CA GLY A 426 -38.29 -14.87 -15.92
C GLY A 426 -38.07 -14.07 -14.67
N VAL A 427 -37.74 -12.76 -14.79
CA VAL A 427 -37.45 -11.86 -13.68
C VAL A 427 -38.68 -11.04 -13.25
N ALA A 428 -39.67 -10.87 -14.15
CA ALA A 428 -40.88 -10.09 -13.89
C ALA A 428 -42.15 -10.85 -14.41
#